data_b0635d9157647cc7f0dc335ae8b84953
#
_entry.id   b0635d9157647cc7f0dc335ae8b84953
#
_cell.length_a   1.000
_cell.length_b   1.000
_cell.length_c   1.000
_cell.angle_alpha   90.00
_cell.angle_beta   90.00
_cell.angle_gamma   90.00
#
_symmetry.space_group_name_H-M   'P 1'
#
loop_
_entity.id
_entity.type
_entity.pdbx_description
1 polymer ?
#
loop_
_entity_poly.entity_id
_entity_poly.type
_entity_poly.pdbx_seq_one_letter_code
_entity_poly.pdbx_strand_id
1 'polypeptide(L)'
;MKSDIVVSNATIEHVGNFENQKKMIQNILLLTKKYFIITTPNRYHPIDFHTKLPFIHWMPKNIHRKILKILKLEFFSKEENLNLLSKNELKILLKTCGVNNFKIFDISLLGFKSNFIVIGKIL
;
A
#
# COMPACT_ATOMS: atom_id res chain seq x y z
N MET A 1 10.21 7.33 21.55
CA MET A 1 11.53 6.77 21.19
C MET A 1 11.62 6.68 19.68
N LYS A 2 12.72 7.13 19.06
CA LYS A 2 12.91 7.08 17.59
C LYS A 2 13.97 6.04 17.23
N SER A 3 13.78 5.33 16.12
CA SER A 3 14.72 4.36 15.57
C SER A 3 15.47 4.91 14.37
N ASP A 4 16.70 4.47 14.14
CA ASP A 4 17.46 4.88 12.96
C ASP A 4 16.78 4.44 11.66
N ILE A 5 16.19 3.24 11.69
CA ILE A 5 15.40 2.68 10.58
C ILE A 5 14.05 2.20 11.12
N VAL A 6 12.99 2.53 10.41
CA VAL A 6 11.62 2.03 10.66
C VAL A 6 11.14 1.27 9.43
N VAL A 7 10.65 0.06 9.63
CA VAL A 7 10.17 -0.80 8.54
C VAL A 7 8.69 -1.09 8.75
N SER A 8 7.90 -0.92 7.70
CA SER A 8 6.50 -1.33 7.61
C SER A 8 6.32 -2.26 6.42
N ASN A 9 6.07 -3.52 6.69
CA ASN A 9 5.97 -4.56 5.66
C ASN A 9 4.53 -4.98 5.46
N ALA A 10 4.00 -4.79 4.24
CA ALA A 10 2.67 -5.22 3.82
C ALA A 10 1.56 -4.86 4.83
N THR A 11 1.49 -3.60 5.24
CA THR A 11 0.57 -3.14 6.28
C THR A 11 -0.33 -2.00 5.80
N ILE A 12 0.21 -1.10 4.96
CA ILE A 12 -0.49 0.15 4.59
C ILE A 12 -1.81 -0.10 3.85
N GLU A 13 -1.91 -1.20 3.13
CA GLU A 13 -3.13 -1.62 2.43
C GLU A 13 -4.25 -2.08 3.37
N HIS A 14 -3.95 -2.33 4.64
CA HIS A 14 -4.89 -2.84 5.65
C HIS A 14 -5.34 -1.80 6.67
N VAL A 15 -4.91 -0.56 6.57
CA VAL A 15 -5.27 0.49 7.55
C VAL A 15 -6.51 1.31 7.18
N GLY A 16 -7.12 1.05 6.03
CA GLY A 16 -8.37 1.67 5.61
C GLY A 16 -8.22 2.71 4.52
N ASN A 17 -8.91 3.84 4.67
CA ASN A 17 -8.96 4.90 3.67
C ASN A 17 -7.66 5.71 3.56
N PHE A 18 -7.63 6.65 2.62
CA PHE A 18 -6.48 7.53 2.38
C PHE A 18 -6.03 8.28 3.64
N GLU A 19 -6.97 8.78 4.45
CA GLU A 19 -6.62 9.52 5.67
C GLU A 19 -5.95 8.63 6.72
N ASN A 20 -6.38 7.38 6.84
CA ASN A 20 -5.73 6.41 7.72
C ASN A 20 -4.34 6.00 7.20
N GLN A 21 -4.20 5.81 5.90
CA GLN A 21 -2.90 5.55 5.26
C GLN A 21 -1.94 6.73 5.48
N LYS A 22 -2.43 7.97 5.36
CA LYS A 22 -1.67 9.19 5.65
C LYS A 22 -1.21 9.24 7.10
N LYS A 23 -2.12 8.97 8.07
CA LYS A 23 -1.77 8.89 9.49
C LYS A 23 -0.69 7.84 9.76
N MET A 24 -0.77 6.68 9.13
CA MET A 24 0.23 5.64 9.26
C MET A 24 1.61 6.13 8.81
N ILE A 25 1.70 6.79 7.63
CA ILE A 25 2.96 7.35 7.16
C ILE A 25 3.48 8.42 8.11
N GLN A 26 2.62 9.32 8.58
CA GLN A 26 3.01 10.34 9.57
C GLN A 26 3.59 9.72 10.84
N ASN A 27 3.00 8.63 11.34
CA ASN A 27 3.52 7.90 12.51
C ASN A 27 4.89 7.27 12.21
N ILE A 28 5.07 6.68 11.03
CA ILE A 28 6.37 6.15 10.59
C ILE A 28 7.42 7.26 10.60
N LEU A 29 7.11 8.44 10.03
CA LEU A 29 8.01 9.58 10.00
C LEU A 29 8.38 10.09 11.41
N LEU A 30 7.41 10.14 12.32
CA LEU A 30 7.64 10.54 13.72
C LEU A 30 8.59 9.59 14.46
N LEU A 31 8.55 8.30 14.14
CA LEU A 31 9.37 7.27 14.75
C LEU A 31 10.76 7.13 14.11
N THR A 32 10.96 7.70 12.92
CA THR A 32 12.17 7.52 12.12
C THR A 32 13.21 8.61 12.44
N LYS A 33 14.47 8.22 12.64
CA LYS A 33 15.61 9.14 12.69
C LYS A 33 16.27 9.36 11.35
N LYS A 34 16.53 8.29 10.59
CA LYS A 34 17.32 8.33 9.35
C LYS A 34 16.56 7.83 8.13
N TYR A 35 16.10 6.58 8.16
CA TYR A 35 15.47 5.92 7.02
C TYR A 35 14.18 5.22 7.42
N PHE A 36 13.22 5.21 6.50
CA PHE A 36 12.08 4.32 6.60
C PHE A 36 11.95 3.45 5.35
N ILE A 37 11.38 2.27 5.52
CA ILE A 37 11.11 1.32 4.45
C ILE A 37 9.65 0.91 4.54
N ILE A 38 8.92 1.05 3.44
CA ILE A 38 7.53 0.61 3.35
C ILE A 38 7.44 -0.36 2.18
N THR A 39 6.86 -1.54 2.41
CA THR A 39 6.52 -2.47 1.34
C THR A 39 5.01 -2.59 1.22
N THR A 40 4.50 -2.71 0.01
CA THR A 40 3.07 -2.88 -0.26
C THR A 40 2.86 -3.56 -1.61
N PRO A 41 1.80 -4.40 -1.76
CA PRO A 41 1.45 -5.00 -3.03
C PRO A 41 1.04 -3.95 -4.07
N ASN A 42 1.31 -4.24 -5.34
CA ASN A 42 0.86 -3.42 -6.45
C ASN A 42 -0.59 -3.76 -6.80
N ARG A 43 -1.47 -2.77 -6.75
CA ARG A 43 -2.87 -2.91 -7.18
C ARG A 43 -3.03 -3.46 -8.60
N TYR A 44 -2.11 -3.14 -9.50
CA TYR A 44 -2.19 -3.53 -10.91
C TYR A 44 -1.50 -4.85 -11.24
N HIS A 45 -1.01 -5.62 -10.24
CA HIS A 45 -0.59 -6.99 -10.51
C HIS A 45 -1.81 -7.82 -10.97
N PRO A 46 -1.68 -8.69 -12.01
CA PRO A 46 -2.81 -9.44 -12.54
C PRO A 46 -3.54 -10.30 -11.51
N ILE A 47 -2.84 -10.78 -10.51
CA ILE A 47 -3.41 -11.60 -9.42
C ILE A 47 -3.36 -10.78 -8.14
N ASP A 48 -4.52 -10.63 -7.48
CA ASP A 48 -4.57 -10.08 -6.13
C ASP A 48 -4.13 -11.17 -5.12
N PHE A 49 -3.03 -10.93 -4.45
CA PHE A 49 -2.47 -11.89 -3.48
C PHE A 49 -3.34 -12.12 -2.25
N HIS A 50 -4.23 -11.21 -1.91
CA HIS A 50 -5.14 -11.33 -0.78
C HIS A 50 -6.35 -12.23 -1.11
N THR A 51 -7.02 -11.93 -2.22
CA THR A 51 -8.21 -12.68 -2.67
C THR A 51 -7.87 -13.83 -3.59
N LYS A 52 -6.65 -13.85 -4.16
CA LYS A 52 -6.17 -14.81 -5.18
C LYS A 52 -7.00 -14.81 -6.46
N LEU A 53 -7.74 -13.75 -6.71
CA LEU A 53 -8.58 -13.58 -7.90
C LEU A 53 -7.84 -12.79 -8.98
N PRO A 54 -7.90 -13.24 -10.26
CA PRO A 54 -7.27 -12.51 -11.35
C PRO A 54 -8.12 -11.33 -11.79
N PHE A 55 -7.48 -10.18 -12.07
CA PHE A 55 -8.02 -8.98 -12.72
C PHE A 55 -9.19 -8.25 -12.05
N ILE A 56 -9.93 -8.86 -11.14
CA ILE A 56 -11.14 -8.30 -10.52
C ILE A 56 -10.82 -7.01 -9.73
N HIS A 57 -9.67 -6.97 -9.06
CA HIS A 57 -9.19 -5.81 -8.31
C HIS A 57 -8.77 -4.62 -9.20
N TRP A 58 -8.71 -4.79 -10.54
CA TRP A 58 -8.47 -3.69 -11.50
C TRP A 58 -9.75 -2.87 -11.76
N MET A 59 -10.90 -3.41 -11.44
CA MET A 59 -12.16 -2.70 -11.56
C MET A 59 -12.24 -1.52 -10.58
N PRO A 60 -13.12 -0.53 -10.82
CA PRO A 60 -13.40 0.50 -9.84
C PRO A 60 -13.66 -0.10 -8.46
N LYS A 61 -13.13 0.51 -7.41
CA LYS A 61 -13.15 -0.07 -6.05
C LYS A 61 -14.55 -0.47 -5.57
N ASN A 62 -15.58 0.31 -5.92
CA ASN A 62 -16.97 0.00 -5.57
C ASN A 62 -17.49 -1.28 -6.25
N ILE A 63 -17.14 -1.50 -7.51
CA ILE A 63 -17.52 -2.72 -8.26
C ILE A 63 -16.74 -3.93 -7.73
N HIS A 64 -15.43 -3.78 -7.54
CA HIS A 64 -14.58 -4.81 -6.94
C HIS A 64 -15.13 -5.27 -5.60
N ARG A 65 -15.49 -4.34 -4.71
CA ARG A 65 -16.06 -4.67 -3.40
C ARG A 65 -17.40 -5.41 -3.48
N LYS A 66 -18.27 -5.03 -4.45
CA LYS A 66 -19.53 -5.75 -4.69
C LYS A 66 -19.30 -7.20 -5.13
N ILE A 67 -18.35 -7.42 -6.02
CA ILE A 67 -17.98 -8.77 -6.50
C ILE A 67 -17.44 -9.60 -5.33
N LEU A 68 -16.58 -9.04 -4.48
CA LEU A 68 -16.05 -9.74 -3.30
C LEU A 68 -17.17 -10.17 -2.33
N LYS A 69 -18.21 -9.34 -2.15
CA LYS A 69 -19.39 -9.70 -1.35
C LYS A 69 -20.15 -10.88 -1.96
N ILE A 70 -20.37 -10.85 -3.28
CA ILE A 70 -21.06 -11.96 -3.99
C ILE A 70 -20.28 -13.27 -3.86
N LEU A 71 -18.93 -13.20 -3.92
CA LEU A 71 -18.05 -14.36 -3.78
C LEU A 71 -17.82 -14.78 -2.31
N LYS A 72 -18.56 -14.20 -1.36
CA LYS A 72 -18.43 -14.46 0.09
C LYS A 72 -17.04 -14.12 0.67
N LEU A 73 -16.35 -13.16 0.07
CA LEU A 73 -15.07 -12.61 0.53
C LEU A 73 -15.28 -11.26 1.22
N GLU A 74 -16.24 -11.19 2.11
CA GLU A 74 -16.70 -9.93 2.75
C GLU A 74 -15.60 -9.19 3.50
N PHE A 75 -14.65 -9.91 4.12
CA PHE A 75 -13.52 -9.30 4.82
C PHE A 75 -12.74 -8.34 3.91
N PHE A 76 -12.40 -8.78 2.70
CA PHE A 76 -11.67 -7.95 1.72
C PHE A 76 -12.55 -6.97 0.94
N SER A 77 -13.86 -7.07 1.06
CA SER A 77 -14.80 -6.12 0.43
C SER A 77 -14.81 -4.76 1.13
N LYS A 78 -14.33 -4.69 2.36
CA LYS A 78 -14.32 -3.47 3.18
C LYS A 78 -13.00 -2.73 3.02
N GLU A 79 -13.08 -1.41 2.79
CA GLU A 79 -11.91 -0.53 2.66
C GLU A 79 -11.01 -0.57 3.90
N GLU A 80 -11.59 -0.71 5.08
CA GLU A 80 -10.87 -0.84 6.35
C GLU A 80 -9.96 -2.07 6.43
N ASN A 81 -10.24 -3.12 5.64
CA ASN A 81 -9.48 -4.36 5.62
C ASN A 81 -8.54 -4.47 4.42
N LEU A 82 -8.91 -3.87 3.28
CA LEU A 82 -8.10 -3.92 2.07
C LEU A 82 -8.30 -2.66 1.22
N ASN A 83 -7.24 -1.90 1.04
CA ASN A 83 -7.18 -0.75 0.16
C ASN A 83 -5.84 -0.71 -0.59
N LEU A 84 -5.77 -1.44 -1.70
CA LEU A 84 -4.56 -1.57 -2.51
C LEU A 84 -4.18 -0.26 -3.19
N LEU A 85 -2.88 0.00 -3.30
CA LEU A 85 -2.31 1.20 -3.90
C LEU A 85 -1.65 0.91 -5.24
N SER A 86 -1.86 1.82 -6.19
CA SER A 86 -1.00 1.93 -7.36
C SER A 86 0.28 2.71 -7.01
N LYS A 87 1.29 2.66 -7.90
CA LYS A 87 2.53 3.43 -7.72
C LYS A 87 2.28 4.93 -7.63
N ASN A 88 1.33 5.45 -8.44
CA ASN A 88 0.98 6.88 -8.42
C ASN A 88 0.27 7.28 -7.14
N GLU A 89 -0.69 6.48 -6.68
CA GLU A 89 -1.38 6.71 -5.39
C GLU A 89 -0.38 6.72 -4.23
N LEU A 90 0.58 5.78 -4.22
CA LEU A 90 1.63 5.72 -3.21
C LEU A 90 2.54 6.96 -3.25
N LYS A 91 2.93 7.44 -4.44
CA LYS A 91 3.68 8.70 -4.59
C LYS A 91 2.91 9.91 -4.07
N ILE A 92 1.63 10.01 -4.41
CA ILE A 92 0.76 11.10 -3.95
C ILE A 92 0.67 11.08 -2.43
N LEU A 93 0.44 9.91 -1.85
CA LEU A 93 0.34 9.73 -0.40
C LEU A 93 1.61 10.17 0.33
N LEU A 94 2.79 9.76 -0.14
CA LEU A 94 4.09 10.16 0.42
C LEU A 94 4.30 11.66 0.32
N LYS A 95 4.05 12.27 -0.84
CA LYS A 95 4.18 13.72 -1.04
C LYS A 95 3.21 14.51 -0.17
N THR A 96 1.99 14.05 -0.01
CA THR A 96 0.99 14.67 0.89
C THR A 96 1.45 14.68 2.34
N CYS A 97 2.24 13.68 2.75
CA CYS A 97 2.88 13.63 4.07
C CYS A 97 4.18 14.46 4.17
N GLY A 98 4.55 15.18 3.13
CA GLY A 98 5.76 16.02 3.11
C GLY A 98 7.06 15.26 2.81
N VAL A 99 6.97 14.02 2.33
CA VAL A 99 8.14 13.22 1.98
C VAL A 99 8.57 13.56 0.55
N ASN A 100 9.74 14.15 0.39
CA ASN A 100 10.31 14.52 -0.91
C ASN A 100 11.54 13.68 -1.29
N ASN A 101 12.21 13.08 -0.31
CA ASN A 101 13.43 12.29 -0.52
C ASN A 101 13.12 10.79 -0.34
N PHE A 102 12.63 10.17 -1.40
CA PHE A 102 12.34 8.74 -1.42
C PHE A 102 12.56 8.13 -2.80
N LYS A 103 12.79 6.81 -2.83
CA LYS A 103 12.82 5.99 -4.05
C LYS A 103 11.80 4.86 -3.92
N ILE A 104 11.17 4.50 -5.03
CA ILE A 104 10.26 3.37 -5.12
C ILE A 104 10.90 2.33 -6.05
N PHE A 105 11.13 1.14 -5.53
CA PHE A 105 11.61 -0.02 -6.28
C PHE A 105 10.45 -0.95 -6.59
N ASP A 106 10.46 -1.51 -7.79
CA ASP A 106 9.49 -2.51 -8.22
C ASP A 106 10.06 -3.91 -8.01
N ILE A 107 9.27 -4.80 -7.42
CA ILE A 107 9.55 -6.24 -7.40
C ILE A 107 8.64 -6.91 -8.41
N SER A 108 9.18 -7.78 -9.24
CA SER A 108 8.42 -8.50 -10.28
C SER A 108 8.17 -9.96 -9.90
N LEU A 109 6.98 -10.44 -10.22
CA LEU A 109 6.57 -11.84 -10.12
C LEU A 109 5.84 -12.22 -11.40
N LEU A 110 6.22 -13.34 -12.04
CA LEU A 110 5.62 -13.82 -13.29
C LEU A 110 5.65 -12.78 -14.43
N GLY A 111 6.71 -11.96 -14.50
CA GLY A 111 6.88 -10.91 -15.50
C GLY A 111 6.12 -9.61 -15.23
N PHE A 112 5.35 -9.51 -14.15
CA PHE A 112 4.59 -8.33 -13.75
C PHE A 112 5.09 -7.76 -12.43
N LYS A 113 5.02 -6.44 -12.28
CA LYS A 113 5.39 -5.75 -11.04
C LYS A 113 4.39 -6.12 -9.93
N SER A 114 4.85 -6.86 -8.94
CA SER A 114 4.00 -7.44 -7.88
C SER A 114 3.91 -6.58 -6.63
N ASN A 115 5.02 -5.97 -6.26
CA ASN A 115 5.14 -5.20 -5.03
C ASN A 115 5.98 -3.96 -5.24
N PHE A 116 5.82 -2.99 -4.34
CA PHE A 116 6.67 -1.81 -4.23
C PHE A 116 7.47 -1.85 -2.94
N ILE A 117 8.73 -1.42 -3.02
CA ILE A 117 9.54 -1.07 -1.85
C ILE A 117 9.83 0.42 -1.92
N VAL A 118 9.37 1.15 -0.92
CA VAL A 118 9.70 2.56 -0.73
C VAL A 118 10.83 2.66 0.28
N ILE A 119 11.89 3.33 -0.10
CA ILE A 119 12.96 3.73 0.83
C ILE A 119 12.99 5.25 0.86
N GLY A 120 12.70 5.81 2.03
CA GLY A 120 12.74 7.25 2.26
C GLY A 120 13.79 7.61 3.29
N LYS A 121 14.35 8.82 3.16
CA LYS A 121 15.32 9.40 4.08
C LYS A 121 14.72 10.60 4.78
N ILE A 122 14.86 10.65 6.09
CA ILE A 122 14.59 11.83 6.91
C ILE A 122 15.86 12.67 6.92
N LEU A 123 15.68 13.93 6.65
CA LEU A 123 16.81 14.90 6.68
C LEU A 123 17.21 15.22 8.14
#